data_3e0c05b96658c9f5ec08778f2a742047
#
_entry.id   3e0c05b96658c9f5ec08778f2a742047
#
_cell.length_a   1.000
_cell.length_b   1.000
_cell.length_c   1.000
_cell.angle_alpha   90.00
_cell.angle_beta   90.00
_cell.angle_gamma   90.00
#
_symmetry.space_group_name_H-M   'P 1'
#
loop_
_entity.id
_entity.type
_entity.pdbx_description
1 polymer ?
#
loop_
_entity_poly.entity_id
_entity_poly.type
_entity_poly.pdbx_seq_one_letter_code
_entity_poly.pdbx_strand_id
1 'polypeptide(L)'
;MGALLLGRRTYEHFADVYTSAATAERLPEVTAFMNGVPKTVVTSGAPVTPWKGTRITDGSGLEAEVARLRAESAGDVAVFGSSGLVVTLLEQGLVDELRILLHPVLLGRGRSLFAGLEDRVDLTAGAVTVFRSGNVLLRYRPSGRAGSRRLDLRERLTQ
;
A
#
# COMPACT_ATOMS: atom_id res chain seq x y z
N MET A 1 6.36 -8.89 8.28
CA MET A 1 6.67 -7.95 7.19
C MET A 1 8.16 -8.03 6.92
N GLY A 2 8.57 -8.34 5.68
CA GLY A 2 9.96 -8.62 5.33
C GLY A 2 10.55 -7.61 4.33
N ALA A 3 9.72 -6.85 3.61
CA ALA A 3 10.17 -5.80 2.69
C ALA A 3 9.10 -4.73 2.51
N LEU A 4 9.52 -3.53 2.05
CA LEU A 4 8.65 -2.43 1.67
C LEU A 4 8.76 -2.13 0.18
N LEU A 5 7.63 -1.90 -0.47
CA LEU A 5 7.54 -1.34 -1.82
C LEU A 5 6.81 -0.01 -1.73
N LEU A 6 7.47 1.08 -2.10
CA LEU A 6 7.02 2.44 -1.85
C LEU A 6 7.01 3.24 -3.14
N GLY A 7 5.96 4.03 -3.34
CA GLY A 7 6.00 5.11 -4.32
C GLY A 7 6.84 6.27 -3.80
N ARG A 8 7.42 7.07 -4.71
CA ARG A 8 8.35 8.15 -4.38
C ARG A 8 7.89 9.07 -3.25
N ARG A 9 6.68 9.62 -3.32
CA ARG A 9 6.19 10.58 -2.31
C ARG A 9 6.10 9.96 -0.91
N THR A 10 5.66 8.72 -0.81
CA THR A 10 5.60 8.00 0.46
C THR A 10 6.99 7.69 0.97
N TYR A 11 7.90 7.31 0.07
CA TYR A 11 9.30 7.06 0.41
C TYR A 11 9.98 8.31 0.98
N GLU A 12 9.89 9.47 0.30
CA GLU A 12 10.50 10.73 0.75
C GLU A 12 9.97 11.13 2.13
N HIS A 13 8.65 11.06 2.32
CA HIS A 13 8.04 11.35 3.61
C HIS A 13 8.53 10.41 4.72
N PHE A 14 8.62 9.11 4.43
CA PHE A 14 9.08 8.13 5.42
C PHE A 14 10.58 8.26 5.70
N ALA A 15 11.39 8.55 4.69
CA ALA A 15 12.80 8.82 4.86
C ALA A 15 13.01 10.01 5.81
N ASP A 16 12.31 11.13 5.58
CA ASP A 16 12.38 12.32 6.44
C ASP A 16 11.96 12.00 7.89
N VAL A 17 10.83 11.32 8.06
CA VAL A 17 10.29 10.97 9.39
C VAL A 17 11.21 10.00 10.14
N TYR A 18 11.57 8.87 9.53
CA TYR A 18 12.24 7.78 10.25
C TYR A 18 13.77 7.90 10.32
N THR A 19 14.37 8.87 9.65
CA THR A 19 15.79 9.21 9.86
C THR A 19 15.97 10.34 10.89
N SER A 20 14.87 10.97 11.35
CA SER A 20 14.94 12.05 12.35
C SER A 20 15.18 11.52 13.77
N ALA A 21 16.04 12.21 14.53
CA ALA A 21 16.31 11.89 15.94
C ALA A 21 15.04 11.97 16.81
N ALA A 22 14.19 12.97 16.57
CA ALA A 22 12.95 13.16 17.31
C ALA A 22 11.98 11.98 17.15
N THR A 23 11.89 11.36 15.95
CA THR A 23 11.08 10.17 15.76
C THR A 23 11.70 8.94 16.42
N ALA A 24 13.02 8.81 16.38
CA ALA A 24 13.74 7.72 17.04
C ALA A 24 13.54 7.72 18.56
N GLU A 25 13.48 8.89 19.18
CA GLU A 25 13.19 9.03 20.61
C GLU A 25 11.76 8.66 20.97
N ARG A 26 10.78 9.05 20.13
CA ARG A 26 9.35 8.83 20.38
C ARG A 26 8.87 7.43 20.04
N LEU A 27 9.44 6.81 19.01
CA LEU A 27 9.02 5.54 18.43
C LEU A 27 10.24 4.66 18.11
N PRO A 28 11.07 4.28 19.10
CA PRO A 28 12.35 3.61 18.85
C PRO A 28 12.21 2.29 18.10
N GLU A 29 11.26 1.45 18.47
CA GLU A 29 11.05 0.15 17.84
C GLU A 29 10.60 0.27 16.39
N VAL A 30 9.64 1.17 16.12
CA VAL A 30 9.14 1.42 14.76
C VAL A 30 10.24 2.00 13.89
N THR A 31 11.02 2.94 14.42
CA THR A 31 12.14 3.57 13.73
C THR A 31 13.23 2.54 13.41
N ALA A 32 13.60 1.69 14.36
CA ALA A 32 14.56 0.62 14.15
C ALA A 32 14.09 -0.35 13.05
N PHE A 33 12.82 -0.75 13.08
CA PHE A 33 12.21 -1.58 12.05
C PHE A 33 12.25 -0.90 10.68
N MET A 34 11.77 0.34 10.57
CA MET A 34 11.72 1.09 9.30
C MET A 34 13.10 1.36 8.70
N ASN A 35 14.12 1.55 9.53
CA ASN A 35 15.50 1.70 9.07
C ASN A 35 16.15 0.37 8.69
N GLY A 36 15.77 -0.73 9.32
CA GLY A 36 16.34 -2.06 9.08
C GLY A 36 15.71 -2.84 7.91
N VAL A 37 14.41 -2.65 7.66
CA VAL A 37 13.68 -3.40 6.63
C VAL A 37 14.17 -3.03 5.22
N PRO A 38 14.39 -4.00 4.31
CA PRO A 38 14.68 -3.73 2.89
C PRO A 38 13.56 -2.93 2.23
N LYS A 39 13.92 -1.94 1.41
CA LYS A 39 12.99 -1.04 0.74
C LYS A 39 13.25 -0.98 -0.76
N THR A 40 12.21 -1.02 -1.55
CA THR A 40 12.26 -0.66 -2.97
C THR A 40 11.39 0.57 -3.19
N VAL A 41 11.92 1.59 -3.85
CA VAL A 41 11.18 2.78 -4.26
C VAL A 41 10.96 2.77 -5.76
N VAL A 42 9.70 2.99 -6.15
CA VAL A 42 9.29 3.15 -7.55
C VAL A 42 9.29 4.64 -7.89
N THR A 43 10.14 5.05 -8.85
CA THR A 43 10.27 6.45 -9.28
C THR A 43 10.79 6.58 -10.70
N SER A 44 10.20 7.46 -11.49
CA SER A 44 10.56 7.72 -12.90
C SER A 44 11.78 8.66 -13.06
N GLY A 45 12.88 8.41 -12.33
CA GLY A 45 14.18 8.97 -12.69
C GLY A 45 14.69 10.20 -11.93
N ALA A 46 13.97 10.75 -10.95
CA ALA A 46 14.58 11.77 -10.10
C ALA A 46 15.30 11.15 -8.90
N PRO A 47 16.43 11.72 -8.45
CA PRO A 47 17.10 11.30 -7.23
C PRO A 47 16.13 11.29 -6.05
N VAL A 48 16.30 10.33 -5.16
CA VAL A 48 15.55 10.22 -3.91
C VAL A 48 16.47 10.44 -2.71
N THR A 49 15.90 10.85 -1.59
CA THR A 49 16.63 10.99 -0.33
C THR A 49 17.35 9.67 0.01
N PRO A 50 18.68 9.69 0.29
CA PRO A 50 19.38 8.48 0.66
C PRO A 50 18.81 7.87 1.95
N TRP A 51 18.39 6.61 1.88
CA TRP A 51 17.94 5.85 3.05
C TRP A 51 18.49 4.43 2.97
N LYS A 52 19.17 3.99 4.02
CA LYS A 52 19.86 2.68 4.05
C LYS A 52 18.93 1.54 3.66
N GLY A 53 19.43 0.60 2.85
CA GLY A 53 18.68 -0.58 2.43
C GLY A 53 17.63 -0.28 1.34
N THR A 54 17.77 0.82 0.61
CA THR A 54 16.87 1.20 -0.48
C THR A 54 17.41 0.77 -1.84
N ARG A 55 16.55 0.13 -2.62
CA ARG A 55 16.71 -0.11 -4.06
C ARG A 55 15.79 0.83 -4.82
N ILE A 56 16.25 1.31 -5.96
CA ILE A 56 15.46 2.20 -6.85
C ILE A 56 15.06 1.41 -8.09
N THR A 57 13.81 1.56 -8.53
CA THR A 57 13.29 1.05 -9.80
C THR A 57 12.45 2.14 -10.48
N ASP A 58 12.44 2.14 -11.80
CA ASP A 58 11.62 3.06 -12.60
C ASP A 58 10.15 2.60 -12.74
N GLY A 59 9.86 1.39 -12.25
CA GLY A 59 8.54 0.77 -12.36
C GLY A 59 8.32 0.01 -13.66
N SER A 60 9.27 -0.01 -14.58
CA SER A 60 9.26 -0.94 -15.72
C SER A 60 9.46 -2.35 -15.18
N GLY A 61 8.59 -3.28 -15.55
CA GLY A 61 8.67 -4.66 -15.02
C GLY A 61 8.32 -4.79 -13.53
N LEU A 62 7.32 -4.06 -13.06
CA LEU A 62 6.85 -4.09 -11.67
C LEU A 62 6.47 -5.50 -11.20
N GLU A 63 5.94 -6.34 -12.10
CA GLU A 63 5.66 -7.75 -11.83
C GLU A 63 6.94 -8.52 -11.44
N ALA A 64 8.02 -8.36 -12.20
CA ALA A 64 9.30 -9.01 -11.91
C ALA A 64 9.91 -8.50 -10.60
N GLU A 65 9.76 -7.21 -10.31
CA GLU A 65 10.23 -6.62 -9.05
C GLU A 65 9.44 -7.14 -7.85
N VAL A 66 8.12 -7.27 -7.95
CA VAL A 66 7.28 -7.88 -6.90
C VAL A 66 7.64 -9.36 -6.72
N ALA A 67 7.84 -10.12 -7.80
CA ALA A 67 8.26 -11.52 -7.73
C ALA A 67 9.63 -11.67 -7.02
N ARG A 68 10.59 -10.80 -7.34
CA ARG A 68 11.89 -10.75 -6.67
C ARG A 68 11.74 -10.45 -5.17
N LEU A 69 10.97 -9.42 -4.82
CA LEU A 69 10.74 -9.06 -3.42
C LEU A 69 10.09 -10.21 -2.63
N ARG A 70 9.15 -10.92 -3.24
CA ARG A 70 8.52 -12.10 -2.62
C ARG A 70 9.52 -13.22 -2.39
N ALA A 71 10.43 -13.45 -3.33
CA ALA A 71 11.46 -14.50 -3.22
C ALA A 71 12.55 -14.17 -2.19
N GLU A 72 12.96 -12.92 -2.09
CA GLU A 72 14.02 -12.45 -1.19
C GLU A 72 13.53 -12.15 0.23
N SER A 73 12.22 -11.93 0.41
CA SER A 73 11.63 -11.52 1.68
C SER A 73 11.27 -12.71 2.56
N ALA A 74 11.71 -12.71 3.81
CA ALA A 74 11.31 -13.70 4.81
C ALA A 74 9.86 -13.52 5.32
N GLY A 75 9.07 -12.59 4.74
CA GLY A 75 7.71 -12.30 5.14
C GLY A 75 6.98 -11.45 4.11
N ASP A 76 5.85 -10.87 4.50
CA ASP A 76 5.02 -10.07 3.60
C ASP A 76 5.80 -8.88 3.01
N VAL A 77 5.57 -8.59 1.74
CA VAL A 77 5.94 -7.33 1.10
C VAL A 77 4.80 -6.33 1.33
N ALA A 78 5.08 -5.22 1.99
CA ALA A 78 4.07 -4.23 2.32
C ALA A 78 4.20 -2.97 1.46
N VAL A 79 3.03 -2.42 1.08
CA VAL A 79 2.89 -1.15 0.37
C VAL A 79 2.10 -0.18 1.26
N PHE A 80 2.75 0.87 1.79
CA PHE A 80 2.09 1.91 2.58
C PHE A 80 1.65 3.10 1.72
N GLY A 81 0.84 2.87 0.68
CA GLY A 81 0.62 3.91 -0.34
C GLY A 81 1.90 4.04 -1.21
N SER A 82 2.04 4.91 -2.13
CA SER A 82 1.11 5.93 -2.62
C SER A 82 -0.10 5.29 -3.35
N SER A 83 -1.24 6.00 -3.37
CA SER A 83 -2.46 5.50 -4.02
C SER A 83 -2.22 5.11 -5.49
N GLY A 84 -1.44 5.88 -6.25
CA GLY A 84 -1.12 5.53 -7.64
C GLY A 84 -0.38 4.20 -7.78
N LEU A 85 0.62 3.91 -6.92
CA LEU A 85 1.31 2.61 -6.94
C LEU A 85 0.35 1.47 -6.60
N VAL A 86 -0.53 1.66 -5.60
CA VAL A 86 -1.54 0.66 -5.21
C VAL A 86 -2.51 0.38 -6.36
N VAL A 87 -2.96 1.42 -7.08
CA VAL A 87 -3.82 1.28 -8.27
C VAL A 87 -3.11 0.44 -9.33
N THR A 88 -1.86 0.78 -9.71
CA THR A 88 -1.10 0.01 -10.69
C THR A 88 -0.92 -1.46 -10.27
N LEU A 89 -0.63 -1.72 -8.99
CA LEU A 89 -0.49 -3.09 -8.49
C LEU A 89 -1.82 -3.86 -8.52
N LEU A 90 -2.95 -3.20 -8.24
CA LEU A 90 -4.29 -3.80 -8.34
C LEU A 90 -4.64 -4.13 -9.79
N GLU A 91 -4.36 -3.23 -10.73
CA GLU A 91 -4.59 -3.44 -12.17
C GLU A 91 -3.78 -4.59 -12.73
N GLN A 92 -2.57 -4.80 -12.22
CA GLN A 92 -1.70 -5.92 -12.58
C GLN A 92 -1.98 -7.22 -11.79
N GLY A 93 -2.93 -7.21 -10.84
CA GLY A 93 -3.27 -8.39 -10.03
C GLY A 93 -2.15 -8.79 -9.05
N LEU A 94 -1.31 -7.86 -8.65
CA LEU A 94 -0.14 -8.11 -7.79
C LEU A 94 -0.42 -7.91 -6.29
N VAL A 95 -1.66 -7.57 -5.91
CA VAL A 95 -2.08 -7.37 -4.52
C VAL A 95 -2.81 -8.59 -4.01
N ASP A 96 -2.30 -9.23 -2.97
CA ASP A 96 -2.92 -10.39 -2.34
C ASP A 96 -3.93 -10.00 -1.25
N GLU A 97 -3.63 -8.93 -0.51
CA GLU A 97 -4.49 -8.41 0.57
C GLU A 97 -4.44 -6.88 0.60
N LEU A 98 -5.61 -6.27 0.65
CA LEU A 98 -5.78 -4.84 0.84
C LEU A 98 -6.21 -4.58 2.29
N ARG A 99 -5.47 -3.72 2.99
CA ARG A 99 -5.75 -3.30 4.36
C ARG A 99 -6.11 -1.82 4.38
N ILE A 100 -7.34 -1.50 4.76
CA ILE A 100 -7.83 -0.13 4.84
C ILE A 100 -8.06 0.21 6.31
N LEU A 101 -7.32 1.18 6.83
CA LEU A 101 -7.52 1.72 8.17
C LEU A 101 -8.46 2.93 8.08
N LEU A 102 -9.67 2.74 8.57
CA LEU A 102 -10.69 3.79 8.63
C LEU A 102 -10.59 4.51 9.98
N HIS A 103 -10.39 5.82 9.93
CA HIS A 103 -10.36 6.67 11.12
C HIS A 103 -11.74 7.26 11.41
N PRO A 104 -12.17 7.38 12.68
CA PRO A 104 -13.46 7.94 13.05
C PRO A 104 -13.44 9.47 12.97
N VAL A 105 -13.25 10.03 11.76
CA VAL A 105 -13.15 11.46 11.51
C VAL A 105 -13.80 11.82 10.17
N LEU A 106 -14.51 12.96 10.14
CA LEU A 106 -15.08 13.53 8.94
C LEU A 106 -14.23 14.73 8.50
N LEU A 107 -13.59 14.63 7.34
CA LEU A 107 -12.70 15.68 6.83
C LEU A 107 -13.39 16.63 5.83
N GLY A 108 -14.54 16.25 5.31
CA GLY A 108 -15.35 17.03 4.35
C GLY A 108 -14.76 17.12 2.94
N ARG A 109 -13.47 16.87 2.74
CA ARG A 109 -12.78 16.86 1.44
C ARG A 109 -11.61 15.87 1.47
N GLY A 110 -11.21 15.38 0.30
CA GLY A 110 -10.08 14.45 0.16
C GLY A 110 -9.96 13.91 -1.25
N ARG A 111 -8.96 13.05 -1.46
CA ARG A 111 -8.80 12.28 -2.70
C ARG A 111 -9.30 10.86 -2.46
N SER A 112 -9.90 10.26 -3.47
CA SER A 112 -10.21 8.82 -3.44
C SER A 112 -8.91 8.01 -3.35
N LEU A 113 -8.91 6.96 -2.51
CA LEU A 113 -7.78 6.02 -2.41
C LEU A 113 -7.45 5.33 -3.73
N PHE A 114 -8.47 5.13 -4.56
CA PHE A 114 -8.39 4.40 -5.83
C PHE A 114 -8.66 5.31 -7.03
N ALA A 115 -8.35 6.60 -6.91
CA ALA A 115 -8.41 7.51 -8.04
C ALA A 115 -7.44 7.04 -9.13
N GLY A 116 -7.95 6.89 -10.36
CA GLY A 116 -7.20 6.38 -11.51
C GLY A 116 -7.34 4.88 -11.76
N LEU A 117 -8.07 4.14 -10.92
CA LEU A 117 -8.44 2.75 -11.22
C LEU A 117 -9.42 2.76 -12.41
N GLU A 118 -9.03 2.14 -13.52
CA GLU A 118 -9.84 2.13 -14.75
C GLU A 118 -10.88 1.01 -14.72
N ASP A 119 -10.46 -0.18 -14.30
CA ASP A 119 -11.31 -1.35 -14.25
C ASP A 119 -11.81 -1.63 -12.83
N ARG A 120 -13.03 -2.17 -12.74
CA ARG A 120 -13.56 -2.67 -11.48
C ARG A 120 -12.74 -3.85 -10.97
N VAL A 121 -12.38 -3.79 -9.68
CA VAL A 121 -11.78 -4.89 -8.93
C VAL A 121 -12.77 -5.35 -7.87
N ASP A 122 -13.23 -6.59 -7.96
CA ASP A 122 -14.09 -7.19 -6.92
C ASP A 122 -13.24 -7.61 -5.73
N LEU A 123 -13.78 -7.41 -4.54
CA LEU A 123 -13.10 -7.68 -3.28
C LEU A 123 -13.91 -8.68 -2.45
N THR A 124 -13.25 -9.69 -1.93
CA THR A 124 -13.82 -10.57 -0.91
C THR A 124 -13.46 -10.03 0.47
N ALA A 125 -14.47 -9.85 1.32
CA ALA A 125 -14.27 -9.39 2.70
C ALA A 125 -13.52 -10.45 3.51
N GLY A 126 -12.52 -9.98 4.25
CA GLY A 126 -11.80 -10.75 5.26
C GLY A 126 -12.16 -10.28 6.68
N ALA A 127 -11.18 -10.31 7.58
CA ALA A 127 -11.40 -9.91 8.97
C ALA A 127 -11.59 -8.39 9.10
N VAL A 128 -12.49 -8.00 10.00
CA VAL A 128 -12.66 -6.61 10.46
C VAL A 128 -12.16 -6.53 11.90
N THR A 129 -11.31 -5.53 12.17
CA THR A 129 -10.80 -5.28 13.53
C THR A 129 -11.19 -3.88 13.98
N VAL A 130 -11.89 -3.77 15.08
CA VAL A 130 -12.21 -2.48 15.71
C VAL A 130 -11.23 -2.26 16.85
N PHE A 131 -10.50 -1.16 16.80
CA PHE A 131 -9.55 -0.77 17.85
C PHE A 131 -10.25 0.05 18.94
N ARG A 132 -9.71 0.04 20.15
CA ARG A 132 -10.19 0.85 21.27
C ARG A 132 -10.18 2.37 20.97
N SER A 133 -9.34 2.81 20.04
CA SER A 133 -9.28 4.19 19.52
C SER A 133 -10.47 4.57 18.62
N GLY A 134 -11.36 3.61 18.29
CA GLY A 134 -12.42 3.79 17.31
C GLY A 134 -12.00 3.58 15.86
N ASN A 135 -10.71 3.38 15.58
CA ASN A 135 -10.24 3.02 14.25
C ASN A 135 -10.77 1.63 13.86
N VAL A 136 -11.06 1.44 12.57
CA VAL A 136 -11.51 0.16 12.02
C VAL A 136 -10.54 -0.28 10.92
N LEU A 137 -9.95 -1.46 11.08
CA LEU A 137 -9.13 -2.09 10.04
C LEU A 137 -9.98 -3.07 9.24
N LEU A 138 -10.18 -2.75 7.97
CA LEU A 138 -10.84 -3.61 6.99
C LEU A 138 -9.78 -4.38 6.20
N ARG A 139 -9.96 -5.68 6.06
CA ARG A 139 -9.10 -6.53 5.23
C ARG A 139 -9.94 -7.09 4.08
N TYR A 140 -9.40 -6.96 2.87
CA TYR A 140 -10.02 -7.47 1.66
C TYR A 140 -9.01 -8.24 0.84
N ARG A 141 -9.48 -9.22 0.08
CA ARG A 141 -8.69 -9.92 -0.95
C ARG A 141 -9.30 -9.61 -2.31
N PRO A 142 -8.50 -9.11 -3.26
CA PRO A 142 -8.96 -9.00 -4.63
C PRO A 142 -9.36 -10.37 -5.18
N SER A 143 -10.56 -10.49 -5.74
CA SER A 143 -11.11 -11.76 -6.24
C SER A 143 -11.01 -11.93 -7.77
N GLY A 144 -10.03 -11.24 -8.38
CA GLY A 144 -9.78 -11.27 -9.83
C GLY A 144 -10.44 -10.10 -10.57
N ARG A 145 -10.00 -9.85 -11.80
CA ARG A 145 -10.68 -8.93 -12.71
C ARG A 145 -12.04 -9.51 -13.06
N ALA A 146 -13.12 -8.87 -12.65
CA ALA A 146 -14.41 -9.12 -13.24
C ALA A 146 -14.34 -8.60 -14.69
N GLY A 147 -14.21 -9.49 -15.65
CA GLY A 147 -14.45 -9.13 -17.04
C GLY A 147 -15.76 -8.36 -17.13
N SER A 148 -15.78 -7.25 -17.86
CA SER A 148 -16.79 -6.20 -17.99
C SER A 148 -18.27 -6.66 -17.85
N ARG A 149 -18.71 -7.04 -16.67
CA ARG A 149 -20.13 -7.11 -16.33
C ARG A 149 -20.51 -5.74 -15.76
N ARG A 150 -21.19 -4.95 -16.58
CA ARG A 150 -21.94 -3.79 -16.06
C ARG A 150 -22.82 -4.30 -14.94
N LEU A 151 -22.60 -3.79 -13.72
CA LEU A 151 -23.49 -4.05 -12.60
C LEU A 151 -24.85 -3.47 -12.92
N ASP A 152 -25.83 -4.35 -13.02
CA ASP A 152 -27.21 -3.92 -12.80
C ASP A 152 -27.39 -3.70 -11.29
N LEU A 153 -27.33 -2.41 -10.89
CA LEU A 153 -27.52 -1.98 -9.49
C LEU A 153 -28.89 -2.34 -8.93
N ARG A 154 -29.82 -2.84 -9.75
CA ARG A 154 -31.19 -3.16 -9.35
C ARG A 154 -31.30 -4.50 -8.61
N GLU A 155 -30.38 -5.43 -8.79
CA GLU A 155 -30.46 -6.76 -8.17
C GLU A 155 -29.96 -6.83 -6.70
N ARG A 156 -29.27 -5.82 -6.17
CA ARG A 156 -28.72 -5.83 -4.81
C ARG A 156 -29.50 -5.03 -3.75
N LEU A 157 -30.62 -4.42 -4.13
CA LEU A 157 -31.45 -3.69 -3.17
C LEU A 157 -32.63 -4.53 -2.64
N THR A 158 -32.68 -5.82 -2.93
CA THR A 158 -33.79 -6.73 -2.56
C THR A 158 -33.35 -7.95 -1.73
N GLN A 159 -32.18 -7.87 -1.05
CA GLN A 159 -31.82 -8.86 -0.02
C GLN A 159 -31.49 -8.19 1.30
#